data_f3b9df280faa5e7edc6a95477dcce733
#
_entry.id   f3b9df280faa5e7edc6a95477dcce733
#
_cell.length_a   1.000
_cell.length_b   1.000
_cell.length_c   1.000
_cell.angle_alpha   90.00
_cell.angle_beta   90.00
_cell.angle_gamma   90.00
#
_symmetry.space_group_name_H-M   'P 1'
#
loop_
_entity.id
_entity.type
_entity.pdbx_description
1 polymer ?
#
loop_
_entity_poly.entity_id
_entity_poly.type
_entity_poly.pdbx_seq_one_letter_code
_entity_poly.pdbx_strand_id
1 'polypeptide(L)'
;MQPTDPAAPPMDTLPTLTTRRYDLDWLRIIAILTLLFYHTGMMYVSWGWHIQSTETSRPFEEVMRWLHRWRMPLLFFISGAGTYFALRTRTVGSYAGERVRRLFLPLVFGMFVIVPPQIYAEWLFRGRFSGSYAEFYPYVFEFQPYRDGGSGGAFSWHHLWFIAYLFLYALISIPVFRWLKSPVGQRFTDRFGRLINRPGGALWLMVGVIAVSQYMTRPFYPDETHALIDDWAYFVENLLLFWFGYLLISRREFWSVLTNQRRIFLVATLVFTAVLYGMRMVFTNEEIDTIFWIDFWYFTNGMALMVASVLATIAYGYRYLNVNKPILPRLNEAVYPFYILHQTVIVGIGYYVLTETTLGLYDGFLAISLSSLVVCLVVYGLLIRPFRLTRLLFGVK
;
A
#
# COMPACT_ATOMS: atom_id res chain seq x y z
N MET A 1 -4.50 -28.57 31.75
CA MET A 1 -5.69 -28.01 31.13
C MET A 1 -5.24 -27.29 29.85
N GLN A 2 -5.49 -27.85 28.69
CA GLN A 2 -5.27 -27.16 27.42
C GLN A 2 -6.38 -26.11 27.27
N PRO A 3 -6.08 -24.87 26.87
CA PRO A 3 -7.11 -23.88 26.55
C PRO A 3 -7.87 -24.37 25.31
N THR A 4 -9.15 -24.66 25.49
CA THR A 4 -10.07 -24.98 24.38
C THR A 4 -10.18 -23.72 23.51
N ASP A 5 -9.65 -23.83 22.30
CA ASP A 5 -9.84 -22.81 21.25
C ASP A 5 -11.36 -22.67 21.00
N PRO A 6 -11.94 -21.46 21.06
CA PRO A 6 -13.36 -21.31 20.80
C PRO A 6 -13.65 -21.77 19.37
N ALA A 7 -14.50 -22.77 19.23
CA ALA A 7 -14.93 -23.34 17.95
C ALA A 7 -15.35 -22.23 16.97
N ALA A 8 -15.03 -22.40 15.69
CA ALA A 8 -15.49 -21.48 14.66
C ALA A 8 -17.03 -21.31 14.79
N PRO A 9 -17.55 -20.07 14.72
CA PRO A 9 -19.00 -19.86 14.82
C PRO A 9 -19.72 -20.69 13.75
N PRO A 10 -20.90 -21.27 14.08
CA PRO A 10 -21.69 -22.04 13.13
C PRO A 10 -21.93 -21.24 11.84
N MET A 11 -22.05 -21.91 10.70
CA MET A 11 -22.22 -21.27 9.37
C MET A 11 -23.38 -20.27 9.31
N ASP A 12 -24.40 -20.44 10.12
CA ASP A 12 -25.55 -19.53 10.22
C ASP A 12 -25.23 -18.20 10.93
N THR A 13 -24.11 -18.10 11.64
CA THR A 13 -23.66 -16.87 12.30
C THR A 13 -22.67 -16.06 11.46
N LEU A 14 -22.30 -16.56 10.26
CA LEU A 14 -21.46 -15.77 9.35
C LEU A 14 -22.24 -14.56 8.84
N PRO A 15 -21.65 -13.34 8.88
CA PRO A 15 -22.29 -12.13 8.40
C PRO A 15 -22.80 -12.29 6.98
N THR A 16 -24.03 -11.84 6.71
CA THR A 16 -24.54 -11.79 5.34
C THR A 16 -23.61 -10.91 4.48
N LEU A 17 -23.51 -11.19 3.17
CA LEU A 17 -22.74 -10.35 2.22
C LEU A 17 -23.22 -8.87 2.20
N THR A 18 -24.32 -8.57 2.88
CA THR A 18 -24.89 -7.22 3.05
C THR A 18 -24.33 -6.48 4.27
N THR A 19 -23.69 -7.18 5.22
CA THR A 19 -23.12 -6.52 6.41
C THR A 19 -21.84 -5.79 6.07
N ARG A 20 -21.68 -4.58 6.64
CA ARG A 20 -20.48 -3.76 6.52
C ARG A 20 -19.27 -4.52 7.10
N ARG A 21 -18.15 -4.49 6.39
CA ARG A 21 -16.89 -5.12 6.76
C ARG A 21 -16.01 -4.10 7.47
N TYR A 22 -16.16 -4.03 8.80
CA TYR A 22 -15.40 -3.11 9.64
C TYR A 22 -13.92 -3.45 9.70
N ASP A 23 -13.57 -4.72 9.58
CA ASP A 23 -12.19 -5.20 9.52
C ASP A 23 -11.40 -4.58 8.36
N LEU A 24 -11.99 -4.45 7.17
CA LEU A 24 -11.32 -3.81 6.03
C LEU A 24 -11.11 -2.31 6.27
N ASP A 25 -12.04 -1.66 6.98
CA ASP A 25 -11.89 -0.27 7.39
C ASP A 25 -10.72 -0.12 8.38
N TRP A 26 -10.66 -0.96 9.42
CA TRP A 26 -9.56 -0.95 10.40
C TRP A 26 -8.21 -1.28 9.78
N LEU A 27 -8.14 -2.31 8.94
CA LEU A 27 -6.90 -2.69 8.27
C LEU A 27 -6.36 -1.58 7.36
N ARG A 28 -7.24 -0.87 6.66
CA ARG A 28 -6.84 0.31 5.87
C ARG A 28 -6.26 1.40 6.73
N ILE A 29 -6.89 1.73 7.86
CA ILE A 29 -6.42 2.75 8.80
C ILE A 29 -5.05 2.35 9.35
N ILE A 30 -4.89 1.12 9.81
CA ILE A 30 -3.61 0.60 10.35
C ILE A 30 -2.52 0.64 9.28
N ALA A 31 -2.81 0.17 8.05
CA ALA A 31 -1.84 0.18 6.96
C ALA A 31 -1.38 1.60 6.59
N ILE A 32 -2.31 2.57 6.56
CA ILE A 32 -1.96 3.97 6.28
C ILE A 32 -1.17 4.61 7.44
N LEU A 33 -1.51 4.30 8.69
CA LEU A 33 -0.70 4.75 9.83
C LEU A 33 0.70 4.13 9.82
N THR A 34 0.84 2.89 9.37
CA THR A 34 2.15 2.26 9.17
C THR A 34 2.99 2.99 8.13
N LEU A 35 2.38 3.62 7.11
CA LEU A 35 3.11 4.45 6.13
C LEU A 35 3.80 5.65 6.77
N LEU A 36 3.20 6.26 7.79
CA LEU A 36 3.84 7.36 8.50
C LEU A 36 5.20 6.94 9.08
N PHE A 37 5.22 5.84 9.83
CA PHE A 37 6.45 5.31 10.43
C PHE A 37 7.42 4.80 9.38
N TYR A 38 6.90 4.18 8.31
CA TYR A 38 7.73 3.72 7.21
C TYR A 38 8.45 4.88 6.51
N HIS A 39 7.73 5.92 6.09
CA HIS A 39 8.34 7.05 5.37
C HIS A 39 9.27 7.88 6.27
N THR A 40 8.97 7.99 7.57
CA THR A 40 9.94 8.57 8.51
C THR A 40 11.18 7.70 8.63
N GLY A 41 11.02 6.38 8.72
CA GLY A 41 12.13 5.43 8.79
C GLY A 41 13.04 5.43 7.56
N MET A 42 12.51 5.79 6.39
CA MET A 42 13.27 5.89 5.14
C MET A 42 14.35 6.98 5.17
N MET A 43 14.29 7.94 6.09
CA MET A 43 15.35 8.92 6.28
C MET A 43 16.60 8.34 6.96
N TYR A 44 16.47 7.18 7.61
CA TYR A 44 17.51 6.57 8.45
C TYR A 44 18.01 5.21 7.92
N VAL A 45 17.79 4.95 6.63
CA VAL A 45 18.26 3.74 5.93
C VAL A 45 19.37 4.07 4.92
N SER A 46 20.17 3.09 4.54
CA SER A 46 21.31 3.29 3.65
C SER A 46 20.96 3.48 2.17
N TRP A 47 19.80 2.96 1.73
CA TRP A 47 19.33 3.21 0.36
C TRP A 47 18.68 4.60 0.26
N GLY A 48 18.97 5.32 -0.81
CA GLY A 48 18.57 6.72 -0.97
C GLY A 48 17.05 6.98 -0.84
N TRP A 49 16.72 8.13 -0.24
CA TRP A 49 15.38 8.69 -0.19
C TRP A 49 15.46 10.22 -0.37
N HIS A 50 14.32 10.93 -0.38
CA HIS A 50 14.25 12.39 -0.64
C HIS A 50 15.26 13.20 0.18
N ILE A 51 15.23 13.00 1.49
CA ILE A 51 16.18 13.56 2.46
C ILE A 51 16.67 12.43 3.35
N GLN A 52 17.93 12.45 3.73
CA GLN A 52 18.57 11.33 4.42
C GLN A 52 19.45 11.83 5.57
N SER A 53 19.32 11.19 6.72
CA SER A 53 20.19 11.40 7.85
C SER A 53 21.60 10.88 7.55
N THR A 54 22.61 11.52 8.16
CA THR A 54 23.98 11.00 8.19
C THR A 54 24.09 9.75 9.08
N GLU A 55 23.16 9.58 10.04
CA GLU A 55 23.08 8.41 10.88
C GLU A 55 22.09 7.41 10.25
N THR A 56 22.59 6.23 9.89
CA THR A 56 21.77 5.11 9.38
C THR A 56 21.84 3.92 10.32
N SER A 57 20.82 3.07 10.28
CA SER A 57 20.73 1.90 11.16
C SER A 57 20.29 0.65 10.39
N ARG A 58 21.16 -0.36 10.37
CA ARG A 58 20.85 -1.66 9.75
C ARG A 58 19.56 -2.31 10.33
N PRO A 59 19.32 -2.35 11.67
CA PRO A 59 18.05 -2.85 12.19
C PRO A 59 16.83 -2.08 11.67
N PHE A 60 16.91 -0.75 11.54
CA PHE A 60 15.85 0.06 10.93
C PHE A 60 15.62 -0.33 9.47
N GLU A 61 16.71 -0.47 8.72
CA GLU A 61 16.68 -0.86 7.31
C GLU A 61 15.95 -2.19 7.11
N GLU A 62 16.25 -3.20 7.93
CA GLU A 62 15.58 -4.50 7.84
C GLU A 62 14.08 -4.43 8.17
N VAL A 63 13.68 -3.62 9.15
CA VAL A 63 12.26 -3.38 9.44
C VAL A 63 11.56 -2.68 8.26
N MET A 64 12.19 -1.65 7.68
CA MET A 64 11.63 -0.95 6.52
C MET A 64 11.51 -1.88 5.31
N ARG A 65 12.51 -2.72 5.06
CA ARG A 65 12.52 -3.73 4.00
C ARG A 65 11.37 -4.74 4.16
N TRP A 66 11.14 -5.22 5.37
CA TRP A 66 10.03 -6.14 5.64
C TRP A 66 8.67 -5.45 5.45
N LEU A 67 8.49 -4.23 5.95
CA LEU A 67 7.26 -3.45 5.77
C LEU A 67 7.01 -3.14 4.30
N HIS A 68 8.05 -2.84 3.54
CA HIS A 68 7.95 -2.55 2.11
C HIS A 68 7.30 -3.69 1.32
N ARG A 69 7.60 -4.94 1.66
CA ARG A 69 7.13 -6.13 0.92
C ARG A 69 5.62 -6.28 0.85
N TRP A 70 4.86 -5.93 1.89
CA TRP A 70 3.44 -6.31 1.97
C TRP A 70 2.45 -5.17 2.22
N ARG A 71 2.89 -4.00 2.69
CA ARG A 71 1.95 -2.92 3.08
C ARG A 71 1.15 -2.34 1.90
N MET A 72 1.80 -2.07 0.75
CA MET A 72 1.11 -1.57 -0.44
C MET A 72 0.29 -2.66 -1.12
N PRO A 73 0.80 -3.91 -1.30
CA PRO A 73 0.02 -5.07 -1.68
C PRO A 73 -1.27 -5.25 -0.87
N LEU A 74 -1.22 -5.11 0.45
CA LEU A 74 -2.41 -5.15 1.32
C LEU A 74 -3.43 -4.07 0.96
N LEU A 75 -2.98 -2.83 0.71
CA LEU A 75 -3.87 -1.72 0.35
C LEU A 75 -4.55 -1.93 -1.01
N PHE A 76 -3.84 -2.48 -2.00
CA PHE A 76 -4.45 -2.86 -3.28
C PHE A 76 -5.46 -3.99 -3.12
N PHE A 77 -5.14 -5.01 -2.34
CA PHE A 77 -6.08 -6.09 -2.03
C PHE A 77 -7.36 -5.55 -1.36
N ILE A 78 -7.24 -4.72 -0.32
CA ILE A 78 -8.39 -4.08 0.36
C ILE A 78 -9.19 -3.20 -0.62
N SER A 79 -8.51 -2.51 -1.54
CA SER A 79 -9.17 -1.66 -2.54
C SER A 79 -9.96 -2.47 -3.55
N GLY A 80 -9.45 -3.64 -3.96
CA GLY A 80 -10.18 -4.61 -4.78
C GLY A 80 -11.43 -5.13 -4.08
N ALA A 81 -11.30 -5.50 -2.80
CA ALA A 81 -12.44 -5.88 -1.97
C ALA A 81 -13.49 -4.76 -1.86
N GLY A 82 -13.07 -3.52 -1.66
CA GLY A 82 -13.95 -2.34 -1.65
C GLY A 82 -14.65 -2.11 -2.98
N THR A 83 -13.98 -2.41 -4.10
CA THR A 83 -14.55 -2.31 -5.45
C THR A 83 -15.70 -3.30 -5.67
N TYR A 84 -15.59 -4.53 -5.13
CA TYR A 84 -16.70 -5.49 -5.16
C TYR A 84 -17.98 -4.91 -4.54
N PHE A 85 -17.88 -4.33 -3.33
CA PHE A 85 -19.05 -3.72 -2.67
C PHE A 85 -19.59 -2.52 -3.45
N ALA A 86 -18.71 -1.69 -4.02
CA ALA A 86 -19.12 -0.54 -4.82
C ALA A 86 -19.89 -0.93 -6.09
N LEU A 87 -19.46 -1.97 -6.80
CA LEU A 87 -20.11 -2.45 -8.03
C LEU A 87 -21.37 -3.30 -7.80
N ARG A 88 -21.68 -3.64 -6.55
CA ARG A 88 -22.97 -4.29 -6.22
C ARG A 88 -24.15 -3.30 -6.20
N THR A 89 -23.89 -2.06 -5.82
CA THR A 89 -24.92 -1.05 -5.55
C THR A 89 -24.94 0.06 -6.58
N ARG A 90 -23.98 0.12 -7.52
CA ARG A 90 -23.83 1.20 -8.47
C ARG A 90 -23.78 0.70 -9.90
N THR A 91 -24.25 1.53 -10.83
CA THR A 91 -23.98 1.34 -12.26
C THR A 91 -22.51 1.60 -12.58
N VAL A 92 -22.03 1.05 -13.69
CA VAL A 92 -20.62 1.24 -14.14
C VAL A 92 -20.31 2.73 -14.33
N GLY A 93 -21.20 3.49 -14.95
CA GLY A 93 -20.98 4.94 -15.14
C GLY A 93 -20.90 5.71 -13.82
N SER A 94 -21.80 5.42 -12.86
CA SER A 94 -21.75 6.01 -11.52
C SER A 94 -20.49 5.63 -10.76
N TYR A 95 -20.02 4.37 -10.90
CA TYR A 95 -18.76 3.91 -10.32
C TYR A 95 -17.56 4.65 -10.92
N ALA A 96 -17.48 4.72 -12.25
CA ALA A 96 -16.37 5.41 -12.93
C ALA A 96 -16.33 6.92 -12.58
N GLY A 97 -17.46 7.59 -12.59
CA GLY A 97 -17.57 9.00 -12.17
C GLY A 97 -17.13 9.24 -10.72
N GLU A 98 -17.48 8.30 -9.81
CA GLU A 98 -17.00 8.37 -8.42
C GLU A 98 -15.46 8.17 -8.35
N ARG A 99 -14.88 7.28 -9.18
CA ARG A 99 -13.41 7.12 -9.22
C ARG A 99 -12.72 8.37 -9.71
N VAL A 100 -13.23 9.02 -10.77
CA VAL A 100 -12.72 10.32 -11.23
C VAL A 100 -12.75 11.34 -10.09
N ARG A 101 -13.89 11.50 -9.43
CA ARG A 101 -14.04 12.48 -8.35
C ARG A 101 -13.19 12.19 -7.11
N ARG A 102 -12.95 10.91 -6.79
CA ARG A 102 -12.32 10.50 -5.52
C ARG A 102 -10.87 10.08 -5.64
N LEU A 103 -10.39 9.81 -6.84
CA LEU A 103 -9.00 9.41 -7.08
C LEU A 103 -8.31 10.38 -8.05
N PHE A 104 -8.89 10.60 -9.24
CA PHE A 104 -8.23 11.42 -10.26
C PHE A 104 -8.13 12.90 -9.86
N LEU A 105 -9.23 13.49 -9.36
CA LEU A 105 -9.20 14.90 -8.93
C LEU A 105 -8.22 15.14 -7.76
N PRO A 106 -8.22 14.33 -6.68
CA PRO A 106 -7.20 14.44 -5.64
C PRO A 106 -5.78 14.18 -6.13
N LEU A 107 -5.58 13.28 -7.09
CA LEU A 107 -4.27 13.04 -7.70
C LEU A 107 -3.74 14.29 -8.39
N VAL A 108 -4.54 14.88 -9.28
CA VAL A 108 -4.15 16.11 -10.01
C VAL A 108 -3.88 17.25 -9.03
N PHE A 109 -4.78 17.47 -8.07
CA PHE A 109 -4.57 18.45 -7.00
C PHE A 109 -3.26 18.18 -6.23
N GLY A 110 -3.03 16.94 -5.87
CA GLY A 110 -1.85 16.51 -5.15
C GLY A 110 -0.55 16.77 -5.91
N MET A 111 -0.52 16.49 -7.21
CA MET A 111 0.65 16.73 -8.07
C MET A 111 1.05 18.21 -8.16
N PHE A 112 0.08 19.12 -8.12
CA PHE A 112 0.35 20.55 -8.25
C PHE A 112 0.44 21.31 -6.91
N VAL A 113 -0.13 20.76 -5.82
CA VAL A 113 -0.21 21.50 -4.55
C VAL A 113 0.49 20.77 -3.40
N ILE A 114 0.36 19.45 -3.31
CA ILE A 114 0.86 18.67 -2.17
C ILE A 114 2.28 18.15 -2.40
N VAL A 115 2.58 17.70 -3.60
CA VAL A 115 3.91 17.14 -3.94
C VAL A 115 4.99 18.21 -4.08
N PRO A 116 4.78 19.38 -4.70
CA PRO A 116 5.85 20.34 -4.92
C PRO A 116 6.63 20.78 -3.67
N PRO A 117 6.01 21.01 -2.49
CA PRO A 117 6.76 21.36 -1.28
C PRO A 117 7.79 20.30 -0.84
N GLN A 118 7.52 19.00 -1.05
CA GLN A 118 8.50 17.97 -0.71
C GLN A 118 9.68 17.93 -1.70
N ILE A 119 9.44 18.17 -3.00
CA ILE A 119 10.52 18.29 -3.99
C ILE A 119 11.38 19.52 -3.71
N TYR A 120 10.76 20.63 -3.34
CA TYR A 120 11.46 21.84 -2.92
C TYR A 120 12.40 21.58 -1.75
N ALA A 121 11.88 20.93 -0.68
CA ALA A 121 12.69 20.58 0.49
C ALA A 121 13.83 19.61 0.12
N GLU A 122 13.58 18.64 -0.74
CA GLU A 122 14.62 17.74 -1.26
C GLU A 122 15.70 18.48 -2.05
N TRP A 123 15.31 19.40 -2.94
CA TRP A 123 16.28 20.16 -3.73
C TRP A 123 17.13 21.09 -2.88
N LEU A 124 16.53 21.72 -1.85
CA LEU A 124 17.29 22.48 -0.86
C LEU A 124 18.28 21.60 -0.10
N PHE A 125 17.82 20.45 0.41
CA PHE A 125 18.63 19.51 1.18
C PHE A 125 19.83 18.98 0.39
N ARG A 126 19.62 18.70 -0.91
CA ARG A 126 20.67 18.21 -1.82
C ARG A 126 21.54 19.31 -2.42
N GLY A 127 21.32 20.58 -2.05
CA GLY A 127 22.04 21.72 -2.62
C GLY A 127 21.79 21.95 -4.12
N ARG A 128 20.72 21.37 -4.67
CA ARG A 128 20.35 21.49 -6.08
C ARG A 128 19.69 22.83 -6.40
N PHE A 129 19.03 23.41 -5.43
CA PHE A 129 18.33 24.67 -5.54
C PHE A 129 18.65 25.54 -4.32
N SER A 130 18.74 26.85 -4.53
CA SER A 130 18.86 27.86 -3.47
C SER A 130 17.93 28.99 -3.84
N GLY A 131 16.96 29.31 -3.00
CA GLY A 131 15.98 30.37 -3.25
C GLY A 131 14.65 30.09 -2.54
N SER A 132 13.69 30.96 -2.73
CA SER A 132 12.36 30.86 -2.14
C SER A 132 11.51 29.78 -2.84
N TYR A 133 10.44 29.32 -2.16
CA TYR A 133 9.47 28.42 -2.77
C TYR A 133 8.77 29.03 -4.00
N ALA A 134 8.58 30.36 -4.02
CA ALA A 134 7.98 31.04 -5.17
C ALA A 134 8.88 30.98 -6.42
N GLU A 135 10.20 31.04 -6.24
CA GLU A 135 11.18 30.89 -7.34
C GLU A 135 11.31 29.43 -7.80
N PHE A 136 11.08 28.46 -6.90
CA PHE A 136 11.06 27.04 -7.24
C PHE A 136 9.80 26.63 -8.00
N TYR A 137 8.62 27.14 -7.63
CA TYR A 137 7.34 26.62 -8.09
C TYR A 137 7.14 26.58 -9.63
N PRO A 138 7.68 27.51 -10.44
CA PRO A 138 7.63 27.43 -11.91
C PRO A 138 8.17 26.14 -12.51
N TYR A 139 9.16 25.49 -11.88
CA TYR A 139 9.74 24.23 -12.37
C TYR A 139 8.72 23.08 -12.44
N VAL A 140 7.63 23.15 -11.66
CA VAL A 140 6.53 22.18 -11.72
C VAL A 140 5.83 22.21 -13.08
N PHE A 141 5.77 23.36 -13.74
CA PHE A 141 5.10 23.54 -15.03
C PHE A 141 6.02 23.30 -16.23
N GLU A 142 7.28 23.00 -16.02
CA GLU A 142 8.17 22.57 -17.11
C GLU A 142 7.86 21.15 -17.60
N PHE A 143 7.02 20.40 -16.87
CA PHE A 143 6.61 19.03 -17.17
C PHE A 143 7.78 18.06 -17.41
N GLN A 144 8.93 18.36 -16.87
CA GLN A 144 10.06 17.43 -16.83
C GLN A 144 9.80 16.42 -15.70
N PRO A 145 9.79 15.10 -16.00
CA PRO A 145 9.56 14.10 -14.98
C PRO A 145 10.62 14.16 -13.89
N TYR A 146 10.18 14.01 -12.65
CA TYR A 146 11.08 13.81 -11.53
C TYR A 146 11.83 12.49 -11.70
N ARG A 147 13.09 12.47 -11.33
CA ARG A 147 13.91 11.26 -11.22
C ARG A 147 14.52 11.19 -9.84
N ASP A 148 14.66 9.98 -9.30
CA ASP A 148 15.32 9.74 -8.03
C ASP A 148 16.72 10.37 -8.01
N GLY A 149 17.09 10.93 -6.86
CA GLY A 149 18.31 11.70 -6.75
C GLY A 149 18.19 13.15 -7.26
N GLY A 150 16.98 13.60 -7.63
CA GLY A 150 16.70 14.97 -8.00
C GLY A 150 17.26 15.40 -9.35
N SER A 151 17.67 14.50 -10.23
CA SER A 151 18.24 14.83 -11.55
C SER A 151 17.21 15.22 -12.62
N GLY A 152 15.91 15.00 -12.37
CA GLY A 152 14.80 15.39 -13.25
C GLY A 152 14.18 16.73 -12.90
N GLY A 153 12.97 17.01 -13.40
CA GLY A 153 12.15 18.17 -13.08
C GLY A 153 11.40 18.04 -11.76
N ALA A 154 10.43 18.94 -11.55
CA ALA A 154 9.60 18.97 -10.35
C ALA A 154 8.17 18.43 -10.59
N PHE A 155 7.90 17.88 -11.76
CA PHE A 155 6.60 17.30 -12.10
C PHE A 155 6.53 15.83 -11.71
N SER A 156 5.76 15.50 -10.69
CA SER A 156 5.64 14.12 -10.21
C SER A 156 4.37 13.91 -9.38
N TRP A 157 3.97 12.66 -9.24
CA TRP A 157 2.98 12.23 -8.26
C TRP A 157 3.60 11.65 -6.97
N HIS A 158 4.90 11.41 -6.92
CA HIS A 158 5.60 10.87 -5.73
C HIS A 158 4.80 9.75 -5.06
N HIS A 159 4.57 9.85 -3.73
CA HIS A 159 3.80 8.87 -2.96
C HIS A 159 2.35 8.70 -3.42
N LEU A 160 1.81 9.60 -4.22
CA LEU A 160 0.46 9.50 -4.77
C LEU A 160 0.37 8.47 -5.91
N TRP A 161 1.49 7.83 -6.31
CA TRP A 161 1.50 6.75 -7.30
C TRP A 161 0.45 5.66 -7.02
N PHE A 162 0.21 5.32 -5.74
CA PHE A 162 -0.82 4.39 -5.35
C PHE A 162 -2.22 4.84 -5.82
N ILE A 163 -2.55 6.14 -5.73
CA ILE A 163 -3.82 6.68 -6.22
C ILE A 163 -3.90 6.59 -7.74
N ALA A 164 -2.80 6.90 -8.45
CA ALA A 164 -2.72 6.81 -9.91
C ALA A 164 -2.97 5.36 -10.38
N TYR A 165 -2.27 4.39 -9.80
CA TYR A 165 -2.44 2.98 -10.11
C TYR A 165 -3.85 2.48 -9.74
N LEU A 166 -4.34 2.83 -8.56
CA LEU A 166 -5.68 2.47 -8.12
C LEU A 166 -6.78 3.03 -9.04
N PHE A 167 -6.61 4.27 -9.54
CA PHE A 167 -7.52 4.86 -10.51
C PHE A 167 -7.56 4.04 -11.79
N LEU A 168 -6.40 3.69 -12.34
CA LEU A 168 -6.30 2.85 -13.54
C LEU A 168 -6.87 1.45 -13.28
N TYR A 169 -6.49 0.79 -12.19
CA TYR A 169 -7.03 -0.54 -11.84
C TYR A 169 -8.55 -0.52 -11.73
N ALA A 170 -9.10 0.52 -11.11
CA ALA A 170 -10.54 0.64 -10.96
C ALA A 170 -11.27 0.69 -12.32
N LEU A 171 -10.68 1.32 -13.34
CA LEU A 171 -11.27 1.45 -14.67
C LEU A 171 -11.00 0.24 -15.57
N ILE A 172 -9.75 -0.20 -15.68
CA ILE A 172 -9.37 -1.31 -16.57
C ILE A 172 -9.94 -2.65 -16.12
N SER A 173 -10.26 -2.78 -14.83
CA SER A 173 -10.86 -4.01 -14.28
C SER A 173 -12.38 -4.12 -14.49
N ILE A 174 -13.06 -3.08 -14.94
CA ILE A 174 -14.51 -3.11 -15.17
C ILE A 174 -14.93 -4.26 -16.11
N PRO A 175 -14.29 -4.48 -17.28
CA PRO A 175 -14.62 -5.61 -18.13
C PRO A 175 -14.42 -6.96 -17.44
N VAL A 176 -13.32 -7.13 -16.69
CA VAL A 176 -13.01 -8.35 -15.95
C VAL A 176 -14.09 -8.64 -14.92
N PHE A 177 -14.49 -7.64 -14.13
CA PHE A 177 -15.51 -7.80 -13.10
C PHE A 177 -16.91 -8.04 -13.67
N ARG A 178 -17.20 -7.50 -14.85
CA ARG A 178 -18.44 -7.84 -15.58
C ARG A 178 -18.40 -9.29 -16.07
N TRP A 179 -17.26 -9.72 -16.63
CA TRP A 179 -17.08 -11.11 -17.06
C TRP A 179 -17.20 -12.09 -15.88
N LEU A 180 -16.64 -11.81 -14.72
CA LEU A 180 -16.79 -12.63 -13.52
C LEU A 180 -18.25 -12.84 -13.08
N LYS A 181 -19.15 -11.92 -13.44
CA LYS A 181 -20.60 -12.05 -13.20
C LYS A 181 -21.33 -12.90 -14.26
N SER A 182 -20.70 -13.19 -15.40
CA SER A 182 -21.27 -14.03 -16.46
C SER A 182 -21.29 -15.50 -16.06
N PRO A 183 -22.09 -16.38 -16.74
CA PRO A 183 -22.09 -17.81 -16.47
C PRO A 183 -20.72 -18.46 -16.59
N VAL A 184 -19.89 -18.01 -17.54
CA VAL A 184 -18.51 -18.51 -17.72
C VAL A 184 -17.62 -18.06 -16.57
N GLY A 185 -17.70 -16.81 -16.18
CA GLY A 185 -16.97 -16.25 -15.05
C GLY A 185 -17.37 -16.90 -13.72
N GLN A 186 -18.64 -17.25 -13.54
CA GLN A 186 -19.10 -17.98 -12.37
C GLN A 186 -18.47 -19.39 -12.30
N ARG A 187 -18.42 -20.12 -13.42
CA ARG A 187 -17.74 -21.43 -13.50
C ARG A 187 -16.25 -21.31 -13.17
N PHE A 188 -15.59 -20.25 -13.64
CA PHE A 188 -14.21 -19.95 -13.27
C PHE A 188 -14.08 -19.72 -11.76
N THR A 189 -14.96 -18.89 -11.17
CA THR A 189 -14.97 -18.61 -9.74
C THR A 189 -15.22 -19.88 -8.91
N ASP A 190 -16.07 -20.81 -9.38
CA ASP A 190 -16.31 -22.12 -8.73
C ASP A 190 -15.06 -23.00 -8.77
N ARG A 191 -14.33 -23.02 -9.90
CA ARG A 191 -13.06 -23.76 -10.00
C ARG A 191 -12.00 -23.17 -9.09
N PHE A 192 -11.88 -21.85 -9.08
CA PHE A 192 -11.01 -21.12 -8.16
C PHE A 192 -11.33 -21.47 -6.71
N GLY A 193 -12.62 -21.47 -6.33
CA GLY A 193 -13.08 -21.84 -4.99
C GLY A 193 -12.65 -23.25 -4.56
N ARG A 194 -12.70 -24.22 -5.46
CA ARG A 194 -12.24 -25.60 -5.17
C ARG A 194 -10.73 -25.66 -4.86
N LEU A 195 -9.93 -24.83 -5.53
CA LEU A 195 -8.48 -24.77 -5.28
C LEU A 195 -8.16 -24.11 -3.94
N ILE A 196 -8.78 -22.98 -3.63
CA ILE A 196 -8.48 -22.24 -2.39
C ILE A 196 -9.00 -22.96 -1.13
N ASN A 197 -10.00 -23.84 -1.26
CA ASN A 197 -10.50 -24.64 -0.14
C ASN A 197 -9.50 -25.71 0.35
N ARG A 198 -8.48 -26.04 -0.44
CA ARG A 198 -7.39 -26.91 0.01
C ARG A 198 -6.51 -26.19 1.05
N PRO A 199 -5.91 -26.94 2.01
CA PRO A 199 -4.96 -26.32 2.95
C PRO A 199 -3.85 -25.57 2.24
N GLY A 200 -3.68 -24.28 2.54
CA GLY A 200 -2.71 -23.40 1.85
C GLY A 200 -3.08 -23.07 0.39
N GLY A 201 -4.23 -23.53 -0.13
CA GLY A 201 -4.60 -23.38 -1.53
C GLY A 201 -4.68 -21.93 -1.99
N ALA A 202 -5.22 -21.03 -1.16
CA ALA A 202 -5.24 -19.60 -1.45
C ALA A 202 -3.82 -19.02 -1.57
N LEU A 203 -2.91 -19.39 -0.65
CA LEU A 203 -1.52 -18.95 -0.65
C LEU A 203 -0.82 -19.38 -1.94
N TRP A 204 -0.78 -20.69 -2.21
CA TRP A 204 -0.01 -21.22 -3.33
C TRP A 204 -0.57 -20.83 -4.69
N LEU A 205 -1.89 -20.70 -4.81
CA LEU A 205 -2.51 -20.25 -6.05
C LEU A 205 -2.15 -18.79 -6.34
N MET A 206 -2.22 -17.90 -5.34
CA MET A 206 -1.84 -16.49 -5.50
C MET A 206 -0.35 -16.36 -5.77
N VAL A 207 0.51 -17.05 -5.02
CA VAL A 207 1.96 -17.08 -5.27
C VAL A 207 2.25 -17.57 -6.69
N GLY A 208 1.64 -18.65 -7.13
CA GLY A 208 1.87 -19.19 -8.48
C GLY A 208 1.48 -18.22 -9.58
N VAL A 209 0.32 -17.56 -9.48
CA VAL A 209 -0.15 -16.59 -10.48
C VAL A 209 0.77 -15.36 -10.50
N ILE A 210 1.13 -14.84 -9.33
CA ILE A 210 2.04 -13.68 -9.23
C ILE A 210 3.43 -14.06 -9.72
N ALA A 211 3.98 -15.22 -9.33
CA ALA A 211 5.29 -15.68 -9.79
C ALA A 211 5.35 -15.80 -11.31
N VAL A 212 4.35 -16.41 -11.93
CA VAL A 212 4.29 -16.49 -13.41
C VAL A 212 4.30 -15.09 -14.01
N SER A 213 3.52 -14.15 -13.51
CA SER A 213 3.50 -12.79 -14.04
C SER A 213 4.85 -12.10 -13.87
N GLN A 214 5.49 -12.26 -12.71
CA GLN A 214 6.77 -11.62 -12.41
C GLN A 214 7.92 -12.18 -13.24
N TYR A 215 8.01 -13.50 -13.38
CA TYR A 215 9.04 -14.13 -14.23
C TYR A 215 8.86 -13.82 -15.72
N MET A 216 7.63 -13.48 -16.15
CA MET A 216 7.38 -13.02 -17.53
C MET A 216 7.66 -11.53 -17.75
N THR A 217 7.49 -10.69 -16.74
CA THR A 217 7.54 -9.22 -16.92
C THR A 217 8.81 -8.58 -16.36
N ARG A 218 9.34 -9.07 -15.23
CA ARG A 218 10.50 -8.50 -14.56
C ARG A 218 11.80 -8.50 -15.38
N PRO A 219 12.08 -9.47 -16.26
CA PRO A 219 13.26 -9.38 -17.14
C PRO A 219 13.27 -8.13 -18.05
N PHE A 220 12.10 -7.53 -18.31
CA PHE A 220 11.94 -6.33 -19.13
C PHE A 220 11.74 -5.06 -18.29
N TYR A 221 11.25 -5.20 -17.06
CA TYR A 221 10.92 -4.12 -16.13
C TYR A 221 11.37 -4.49 -14.71
N PRO A 222 12.70 -4.47 -14.45
CA PRO A 222 13.24 -4.97 -13.17
C PRO A 222 12.98 -4.04 -11.99
N ASP A 223 12.84 -2.74 -12.26
CA ASP A 223 12.80 -1.69 -11.24
C ASP A 223 11.38 -1.30 -10.83
N GLU A 224 11.17 -0.95 -9.57
CA GLU A 224 9.94 -0.38 -9.03
C GLU A 224 10.02 1.14 -9.11
N THR A 225 9.79 1.70 -10.30
CA THR A 225 9.94 3.15 -10.53
C THR A 225 8.71 3.95 -10.11
N HIS A 226 7.55 3.31 -9.97
CA HIS A 226 6.25 3.93 -9.73
C HIS A 226 5.84 4.96 -10.80
N ALA A 227 6.48 4.93 -11.95
CA ALA A 227 6.27 5.89 -13.05
C ALA A 227 5.25 5.41 -14.09
N LEU A 228 4.71 4.20 -13.97
CA LEU A 228 3.72 3.56 -14.84
C LEU A 228 4.27 3.14 -16.22
N ILE A 229 5.12 3.94 -16.84
CA ILE A 229 5.59 3.71 -18.23
C ILE A 229 6.63 2.58 -18.27
N ASP A 230 7.48 2.50 -17.26
CA ASP A 230 8.62 1.57 -17.14
C ASP A 230 8.51 0.63 -15.93
N ASP A 231 7.32 0.49 -15.36
CA ASP A 231 7.04 -0.22 -14.10
C ASP A 231 6.01 -1.37 -14.26
N TRP A 232 5.97 -1.98 -15.43
CA TRP A 232 4.90 -2.94 -15.75
C TRP A 232 4.93 -4.21 -14.89
N ALA A 233 6.08 -4.67 -14.42
CA ALA A 233 6.16 -5.84 -13.54
C ALA A 233 5.43 -5.54 -12.20
N TYR A 234 5.76 -4.43 -11.58
CA TYR A 234 5.15 -4.00 -10.34
C TYR A 234 3.66 -3.61 -10.50
N PHE A 235 3.33 -2.95 -11.64
CA PHE A 235 1.96 -2.64 -12.00
C PHE A 235 1.07 -3.89 -12.08
N VAL A 236 1.53 -4.94 -12.79
CA VAL A 236 0.75 -6.19 -12.94
C VAL A 236 0.66 -6.94 -11.62
N GLU A 237 1.71 -6.99 -10.81
CA GLU A 237 1.68 -7.61 -9.47
C GLU A 237 0.56 -7.02 -8.61
N ASN A 238 0.52 -5.71 -8.49
CA ASN A 238 -0.48 -5.02 -7.68
C ASN A 238 -1.89 -5.07 -8.29
N LEU A 239 -2.02 -5.12 -9.63
CA LEU A 239 -3.28 -5.37 -10.31
C LEU A 239 -3.84 -6.76 -9.98
N LEU A 240 -2.99 -7.79 -9.96
CA LEU A 240 -3.39 -9.15 -9.57
C LEU A 240 -3.87 -9.18 -8.12
N LEU A 241 -3.17 -8.50 -7.20
CA LEU A 241 -3.60 -8.38 -5.81
C LEU A 241 -4.96 -7.66 -5.68
N PHE A 242 -5.18 -6.62 -6.47
CA PHE A 242 -6.47 -5.94 -6.55
C PHE A 242 -7.58 -6.88 -7.05
N TRP A 243 -7.31 -7.70 -8.07
CA TRP A 243 -8.26 -8.71 -8.55
C TRP A 243 -8.50 -9.82 -7.55
N PHE A 244 -7.47 -10.29 -6.85
CA PHE A 244 -7.64 -11.28 -5.77
C PHE A 244 -8.48 -10.71 -4.63
N GLY A 245 -8.28 -9.44 -4.27
CA GLY A 245 -9.12 -8.77 -3.29
C GLY A 245 -10.61 -8.75 -3.68
N TYR A 246 -10.91 -8.40 -4.94
CA TYR A 246 -12.28 -8.47 -5.48
C TYR A 246 -12.83 -9.89 -5.46
N LEU A 247 -12.07 -10.87 -5.95
CA LEU A 247 -12.51 -12.25 -6.11
C LEU A 247 -12.75 -12.94 -4.76
N LEU A 248 -11.81 -12.80 -3.82
CA LEU A 248 -11.91 -13.43 -2.51
C LEU A 248 -13.05 -12.85 -1.66
N ILE A 249 -13.43 -11.59 -1.84
CA ILE A 249 -14.58 -10.99 -1.15
C ILE A 249 -15.91 -11.38 -1.78
N SER A 250 -15.91 -11.82 -3.04
CA SER A 250 -17.14 -12.06 -3.81
C SER A 250 -17.97 -13.25 -3.34
N ARG A 251 -17.39 -14.17 -2.58
CA ARG A 251 -18.01 -15.41 -2.13
C ARG A 251 -17.87 -15.64 -0.63
N ARG A 252 -18.94 -16.11 0.02
CA ARG A 252 -18.94 -16.41 1.47
C ARG A 252 -17.99 -17.54 1.84
N GLU A 253 -17.91 -18.58 1.00
CA GLU A 253 -17.06 -19.73 1.24
C GLU A 253 -15.59 -19.34 1.44
N PHE A 254 -15.15 -18.24 0.79
CA PHE A 254 -13.77 -17.75 0.91
C PHE A 254 -13.46 -17.19 2.30
N TRP A 255 -14.46 -16.68 3.01
CA TRP A 255 -14.30 -16.20 4.38
C TRP A 255 -14.03 -17.31 5.37
N SER A 256 -14.74 -18.42 5.25
CA SER A 256 -14.49 -19.60 6.09
C SER A 256 -13.08 -20.12 5.84
N VAL A 257 -12.65 -20.18 4.59
CA VAL A 257 -11.28 -20.58 4.21
C VAL A 257 -10.25 -19.67 4.86
N LEU A 258 -10.39 -18.35 4.69
CA LEU A 258 -9.44 -17.39 5.26
C LEU A 258 -9.37 -17.53 6.79
N THR A 259 -10.50 -17.63 7.47
CA THR A 259 -10.54 -17.74 8.93
C THR A 259 -9.97 -19.06 9.42
N ASN A 260 -10.33 -20.17 8.77
CA ASN A 260 -9.88 -21.50 9.18
C ASN A 260 -8.40 -21.74 8.91
N GLN A 261 -7.87 -21.13 7.84
CA GLN A 261 -6.46 -21.26 7.45
C GLN A 261 -5.56 -20.14 7.99
N ARG A 262 -6.06 -19.23 8.85
CA ARG A 262 -5.29 -18.07 9.37
C ARG A 262 -3.95 -18.46 9.98
N ARG A 263 -3.89 -19.62 10.69
CA ARG A 263 -2.65 -20.13 11.30
C ARG A 263 -1.66 -20.58 10.23
N ILE A 264 -2.11 -21.18 9.12
CA ILE A 264 -1.25 -21.55 7.99
C ILE A 264 -0.62 -20.30 7.40
N PHE A 265 -1.39 -19.24 7.16
CA PHE A 265 -0.87 -18.00 6.62
C PHE A 265 0.11 -17.30 7.56
N LEU A 266 -0.16 -17.32 8.88
CA LEU A 266 0.76 -16.76 9.87
C LEU A 266 2.07 -17.54 9.93
N VAL A 267 2.00 -18.88 10.00
CA VAL A 267 3.19 -19.72 10.01
C VAL A 267 4.00 -19.53 8.72
N ALA A 268 3.32 -19.49 7.56
CA ALA A 268 3.97 -19.20 6.29
C ALA A 268 4.68 -17.81 6.30
N THR A 269 4.01 -16.77 6.83
CA THR A 269 4.63 -15.44 7.00
C THR A 269 5.90 -15.53 7.84
N LEU A 270 5.85 -16.20 8.98
CA LEU A 270 7.01 -16.35 9.87
C LEU A 270 8.13 -17.15 9.22
N VAL A 271 7.81 -18.25 8.53
CA VAL A 271 8.81 -19.08 7.81
C VAL A 271 9.45 -18.27 6.69
N PHE A 272 8.68 -17.62 5.83
CA PHE A 272 9.24 -16.83 4.72
C PHE A 272 10.01 -15.60 5.22
N THR A 273 9.62 -15.00 6.36
CA THR A 273 10.40 -13.96 7.03
C THR A 273 11.74 -14.51 7.52
N ALA A 274 11.73 -15.68 8.18
CA ALA A 274 12.98 -16.32 8.64
C ALA A 274 13.90 -16.68 7.48
N VAL A 275 13.35 -17.19 6.36
CA VAL A 275 14.14 -17.46 5.15
C VAL A 275 14.72 -16.16 4.57
N LEU A 276 13.92 -15.09 4.48
CA LEU A 276 14.40 -13.79 3.99
C LEU A 276 15.61 -13.30 4.78
N TYR A 277 15.49 -13.26 6.12
CA TYR A 277 16.60 -12.80 6.95
C TYR A 277 17.76 -13.81 6.99
N GLY A 278 17.48 -15.11 6.96
CA GLY A 278 18.53 -16.14 6.84
C GLY A 278 19.37 -15.95 5.58
N MET A 279 18.74 -15.71 4.43
CA MET A 279 19.46 -15.42 3.18
C MET A 279 20.31 -14.15 3.30
N ARG A 280 19.78 -13.08 3.89
CA ARG A 280 20.49 -11.81 4.09
C ARG A 280 21.61 -11.87 5.14
N MET A 281 21.61 -12.86 6.00
CA MET A 281 22.72 -13.13 6.93
C MET A 281 23.85 -13.92 6.26
N VAL A 282 23.53 -14.77 5.29
CA VAL A 282 24.46 -15.67 4.61
C VAL A 282 25.05 -15.04 3.36
N PHE A 283 24.25 -14.30 2.59
CA PHE A 283 24.64 -13.73 1.31
C PHE A 283 24.72 -12.20 1.37
N THR A 284 25.69 -11.63 0.67
CA THR A 284 25.80 -10.19 0.44
C THR A 284 24.71 -9.69 -0.52
N ASN A 285 24.46 -8.38 -0.56
CA ASN A 285 23.54 -7.82 -1.56
C ASN A 285 24.00 -8.11 -2.98
N GLU A 286 25.34 -8.00 -3.25
CA GLU A 286 25.91 -8.29 -4.56
C GLU A 286 25.68 -9.75 -4.99
N GLU A 287 25.85 -10.71 -4.09
CA GLU A 287 25.58 -12.13 -4.39
C GLU A 287 24.10 -12.38 -4.63
N ILE A 288 23.19 -11.71 -3.88
CA ILE A 288 21.75 -11.82 -4.09
C ILE A 288 21.37 -11.27 -5.48
N ASP A 289 21.98 -10.17 -5.91
CA ASP A 289 21.60 -9.49 -7.15
C ASP A 289 22.26 -10.11 -8.39
N THR A 290 23.44 -10.81 -8.24
CA THR A 290 24.23 -11.30 -9.38
C THR A 290 24.17 -12.81 -9.58
N ILE A 291 23.96 -13.60 -8.51
CA ILE A 291 23.92 -15.06 -8.61
C ILE A 291 22.51 -15.53 -8.87
N PHE A 292 22.23 -15.96 -10.09
CA PHE A 292 20.90 -16.34 -10.59
C PHE A 292 20.06 -17.19 -9.62
N TRP A 293 20.64 -18.26 -9.02
CA TRP A 293 19.87 -19.12 -8.12
C TRP A 293 19.57 -18.46 -6.78
N ILE A 294 20.43 -17.58 -6.29
CA ILE A 294 20.21 -16.83 -5.04
C ILE A 294 19.13 -15.78 -5.28
N ASP A 295 19.22 -14.99 -6.37
CA ASP A 295 18.18 -14.04 -6.76
C ASP A 295 16.83 -14.75 -6.96
N PHE A 296 16.80 -15.86 -7.70
CA PHE A 296 15.59 -16.64 -7.93
C PHE A 296 14.87 -17.02 -6.63
N TRP A 297 15.61 -17.61 -5.68
CA TRP A 297 15.01 -18.03 -4.40
C TRP A 297 14.69 -16.87 -3.49
N TYR A 298 15.51 -15.83 -3.46
CA TYR A 298 15.26 -14.61 -2.70
C TYR A 298 13.99 -13.90 -3.17
N PHE A 299 13.84 -13.76 -4.47
CA PHE A 299 12.68 -13.14 -5.10
C PHE A 299 11.42 -13.99 -4.94
N THR A 300 11.49 -15.30 -5.19
CA THR A 300 10.35 -16.21 -4.98
C THR A 300 9.89 -16.21 -3.53
N ASN A 301 10.83 -16.24 -2.58
CA ASN A 301 10.52 -16.13 -1.16
C ASN A 301 9.87 -14.79 -0.83
N GLY A 302 10.32 -13.70 -1.45
CA GLY A 302 9.74 -12.36 -1.29
C GLY A 302 8.27 -12.31 -1.72
N MET A 303 7.91 -12.89 -2.88
CA MET A 303 6.53 -13.01 -3.34
C MET A 303 5.68 -13.88 -2.40
N ALA A 304 6.22 -15.00 -1.94
CA ALA A 304 5.52 -15.87 -1.01
C ALA A 304 5.30 -15.20 0.36
N LEU A 305 6.29 -14.44 0.86
CA LEU A 305 6.18 -13.62 2.06
C LEU A 305 5.09 -12.55 1.90
N MET A 306 5.09 -11.83 0.78
CA MET A 306 4.07 -10.81 0.47
C MET A 306 2.67 -11.38 0.54
N VAL A 307 2.39 -12.45 -0.20
CA VAL A 307 1.07 -13.09 -0.26
C VAL A 307 0.67 -13.66 1.11
N ALA A 308 1.58 -14.36 1.79
CA ALA A 308 1.33 -14.92 3.11
C ALA A 308 0.96 -13.82 4.12
N SER A 309 1.71 -12.70 4.12
CA SER A 309 1.48 -11.57 5.01
C SER A 309 0.13 -10.89 4.74
N VAL A 310 -0.23 -10.68 3.47
CA VAL A 310 -1.53 -10.13 3.08
C VAL A 310 -2.66 -11.05 3.55
N LEU A 311 -2.58 -12.36 3.26
CA LEU A 311 -3.61 -13.32 3.66
C LEU A 311 -3.71 -13.47 5.18
N ALA A 312 -2.58 -13.51 5.91
CA ALA A 312 -2.57 -13.54 7.36
C ALA A 312 -3.25 -12.29 7.93
N THR A 313 -2.85 -11.10 7.46
CA THR A 313 -3.40 -9.82 7.93
C THR A 313 -4.91 -9.73 7.69
N ILE A 314 -5.39 -10.12 6.52
CA ILE A 314 -6.83 -10.15 6.21
C ILE A 314 -7.57 -11.18 7.07
N ALA A 315 -7.01 -12.39 7.25
CA ALA A 315 -7.66 -13.46 8.00
C ALA A 315 -7.76 -13.13 9.51
N TYR A 316 -6.69 -12.60 10.09
CA TYR A 316 -6.69 -12.15 11.49
C TYR A 316 -7.51 -10.86 11.67
N GLY A 317 -7.43 -9.92 10.72
CA GLY A 317 -8.28 -8.73 10.70
C GLY A 317 -9.76 -9.09 10.72
N TYR A 318 -10.19 -10.01 9.86
CA TYR A 318 -11.56 -10.50 9.85
C TYR A 318 -11.99 -11.09 11.20
N ARG A 319 -11.12 -11.88 11.83
CA ARG A 319 -11.42 -12.54 13.11
C ARG A 319 -11.51 -11.58 14.28
N TYR A 320 -10.64 -10.56 14.34
CA TYR A 320 -10.46 -9.74 15.53
C TYR A 320 -10.81 -8.26 15.37
N LEU A 321 -10.79 -7.73 14.14
CA LEU A 321 -11.04 -6.31 13.86
C LEU A 321 -12.41 -6.05 13.22
N ASN A 322 -13.25 -7.07 13.01
CA ASN A 322 -14.59 -6.85 12.44
C ASN A 322 -15.56 -6.31 13.51
N VAL A 323 -15.17 -5.22 14.15
CA VAL A 323 -15.89 -4.56 15.23
C VAL A 323 -16.28 -3.13 14.87
N ASN A 324 -17.54 -2.79 15.11
CA ASN A 324 -18.01 -1.41 14.96
C ASN A 324 -17.64 -0.60 16.23
N LYS A 325 -16.86 0.46 16.06
CA LYS A 325 -16.53 1.41 17.12
C LYS A 325 -16.97 2.82 16.72
N PRO A 326 -17.46 3.65 17.65
CA PRO A 326 -17.94 5.01 17.37
C PRO A 326 -16.90 5.91 16.67
N ILE A 327 -15.63 5.68 16.92
CA ILE A 327 -14.50 6.41 16.31
C ILE A 327 -14.26 6.05 14.82
N LEU A 328 -14.64 4.82 14.41
CA LEU A 328 -14.30 4.27 13.09
C LEU A 328 -14.77 5.13 11.91
N PRO A 329 -15.99 5.69 11.88
CA PRO A 329 -16.42 6.57 10.79
C PRO A 329 -15.53 7.81 10.64
N ARG A 330 -15.10 8.42 11.76
CA ARG A 330 -14.22 9.60 11.76
C ARG A 330 -12.82 9.25 11.24
N LEU A 331 -12.25 8.15 11.70
CA LEU A 331 -10.94 7.66 11.24
C LEU A 331 -10.98 7.31 9.75
N ASN A 332 -12.04 6.66 9.29
CA ASN A 332 -12.23 6.30 7.88
C ASN A 332 -12.38 7.53 6.96
N GLU A 333 -12.95 8.62 7.46
CA GLU A 333 -13.02 9.89 6.73
C GLU A 333 -11.63 10.55 6.64
N ALA A 334 -10.88 10.55 7.75
CA ALA A 334 -9.59 11.21 7.86
C ALA A 334 -8.45 10.47 7.13
N VAL A 335 -8.52 9.14 7.02
CA VAL A 335 -7.40 8.31 6.58
C VAL A 335 -6.93 8.61 5.15
N TYR A 336 -7.82 8.99 4.25
CA TYR A 336 -7.46 9.30 2.88
C TYR A 336 -6.81 10.70 2.73
N PRO A 337 -7.34 11.78 3.33
CA PRO A 337 -6.60 13.05 3.45
C PRO A 337 -5.25 12.90 4.14
N PHE A 338 -5.18 12.09 5.20
CA PHE A 338 -3.92 11.79 5.88
C PHE A 338 -2.90 11.15 4.92
N TYR A 339 -3.33 10.16 4.11
CA TYR A 339 -2.48 9.56 3.10
C TYR A 339 -1.95 10.59 2.09
N ILE A 340 -2.76 11.52 1.64
CA ILE A 340 -2.34 12.56 0.67
C ILE A 340 -1.31 13.51 1.30
N LEU A 341 -1.44 13.85 2.58
CA LEU A 341 -0.60 14.85 3.26
C LEU A 341 0.71 14.30 3.82
N HIS A 342 0.69 13.05 4.34
CA HIS A 342 1.70 12.59 5.29
C HIS A 342 3.14 12.72 4.80
N GLN A 343 3.44 12.35 3.55
CA GLN A 343 4.84 12.37 3.08
C GLN A 343 5.37 13.79 2.91
N THR A 344 4.55 14.72 2.41
CA THR A 344 4.94 16.13 2.32
C THR A 344 5.23 16.72 3.68
N VAL A 345 4.40 16.40 4.68
CA VAL A 345 4.61 16.87 6.06
C VAL A 345 5.85 16.22 6.66
N ILE A 346 6.05 14.89 6.45
CA ILE A 346 7.26 14.18 6.90
C ILE A 346 8.52 14.79 6.31
N VAL A 347 8.56 15.04 5.00
CA VAL A 347 9.74 15.60 4.33
C VAL A 347 10.02 17.04 4.81
N GLY A 348 8.98 17.86 4.95
CA GLY A 348 9.13 19.23 5.45
C GLY A 348 9.64 19.31 6.89
N ILE A 349 9.06 18.51 7.80
CA ILE A 349 9.50 18.43 9.20
C ILE A 349 10.88 17.77 9.27
N GLY A 350 11.10 16.71 8.50
CA GLY A 350 12.38 16.00 8.45
C GLY A 350 13.52 16.91 7.95
N TYR A 351 13.26 17.73 6.93
CA TYR A 351 14.21 18.74 6.49
C TYR A 351 14.65 19.61 7.67
N TYR A 352 13.71 20.22 8.39
CA TYR A 352 14.03 21.05 9.55
C TYR A 352 14.78 20.27 10.64
N VAL A 353 14.34 19.07 10.99
CA VAL A 353 14.98 18.27 12.04
C VAL A 353 16.41 17.89 11.66
N LEU A 354 16.65 17.49 10.41
CA LEU A 354 17.97 17.05 9.97
C LEU A 354 18.95 18.19 9.71
N THR A 355 18.48 19.43 9.43
CA THR A 355 19.35 20.58 9.17
C THR A 355 19.53 21.50 10.36
N GLU A 356 18.52 21.66 11.22
CA GLU A 356 18.48 22.69 12.26
C GLU A 356 18.57 22.11 13.68
N THR A 357 18.60 20.76 13.84
CA THR A 357 18.69 20.15 15.16
C THR A 357 19.81 19.12 15.23
N THR A 358 20.20 18.76 16.45
CA THR A 358 21.21 17.73 16.75
C THR A 358 20.58 16.43 17.27
N LEU A 359 19.28 16.18 16.95
CA LEU A 359 18.59 14.98 17.37
C LEU A 359 19.20 13.74 16.71
N GLY A 360 19.58 12.75 17.51
CA GLY A 360 20.03 11.45 17.02
C GLY A 360 18.89 10.66 16.35
N LEU A 361 19.23 9.53 15.78
CA LEU A 361 18.33 8.69 14.96
C LEU A 361 16.98 8.42 15.62
N TYR A 362 16.97 7.89 16.86
CA TYR A 362 15.71 7.50 17.51
C TYR A 362 14.85 8.68 17.94
N ASP A 363 15.47 9.71 18.48
CA ASP A 363 14.76 10.95 18.90
C ASP A 363 14.25 11.71 17.69
N GLY A 364 15.04 11.81 16.61
CA GLY A 364 14.63 12.40 15.34
C GLY A 364 13.47 11.63 14.69
N PHE A 365 13.56 10.29 14.65
CA PHE A 365 12.47 9.44 14.14
C PHE A 365 11.16 9.65 14.92
N LEU A 366 11.21 9.67 16.26
CA LEU A 366 10.02 9.89 17.07
C LEU A 366 9.49 11.32 16.91
N ALA A 367 10.36 12.32 16.93
CA ALA A 367 9.98 13.72 16.76
C ALA A 367 9.29 13.96 15.42
N ILE A 368 9.87 13.47 14.32
CA ILE A 368 9.29 13.62 12.97
C ILE A 368 7.97 12.84 12.87
N SER A 369 7.91 11.60 13.35
CA SER A 369 6.70 10.79 13.25
C SER A 369 5.53 11.41 14.03
N LEU A 370 5.74 11.79 15.28
CA LEU A 370 4.68 12.30 16.14
C LEU A 370 4.23 13.69 15.71
N SER A 371 5.17 14.60 15.39
CA SER A 371 4.82 15.94 14.88
C SER A 371 4.10 15.87 13.52
N SER A 372 4.52 14.99 12.63
CA SER A 372 3.82 14.77 11.35
C SER A 372 2.40 14.23 11.54
N LEU A 373 2.20 13.31 12.48
CA LEU A 373 0.86 12.83 12.84
C LEU A 373 -0.03 14.00 13.30
N VAL A 374 0.48 14.80 14.25
CA VAL A 374 -0.26 15.95 14.79
C VAL A 374 -0.58 16.97 13.71
N VAL A 375 0.41 17.35 12.89
CA VAL A 375 0.21 18.33 11.81
C VAL A 375 -0.82 17.83 10.80
N CYS A 376 -0.74 16.57 10.38
CA CYS A 376 -1.74 16.00 9.44
C CYS A 376 -3.16 16.02 10.03
N LEU A 377 -3.32 15.69 11.33
CA LEU A 377 -4.62 15.72 12.00
C LEU A 377 -5.15 17.15 12.17
N VAL A 378 -4.30 18.10 12.49
CA VAL A 378 -4.64 19.54 12.61
C VAL A 378 -5.07 20.08 11.23
N VAL A 379 -4.28 19.84 10.18
CA VAL A 379 -4.62 20.26 8.81
C VAL A 379 -5.94 19.63 8.36
N TYR A 380 -6.13 18.33 8.63
CA TYR A 380 -7.41 17.67 8.34
C TYR A 380 -8.57 18.33 9.08
N GLY A 381 -8.43 18.56 10.39
CA GLY A 381 -9.50 19.09 11.24
C GLY A 381 -9.87 20.54 10.93
N LEU A 382 -8.86 21.39 10.66
CA LEU A 382 -9.07 22.84 10.49
C LEU A 382 -9.24 23.27 9.02
N LEU A 383 -8.57 22.60 8.06
CA LEU A 383 -8.53 23.05 6.67
C LEU A 383 -9.25 22.14 5.69
N ILE A 384 -9.38 20.84 5.99
CA ILE A 384 -9.98 19.91 5.03
C ILE A 384 -11.44 19.62 5.39
N ARG A 385 -11.68 19.20 6.62
CA ARG A 385 -13.00 18.76 7.06
C ARG A 385 -14.09 19.85 7.02
N PRO A 386 -13.82 21.13 7.40
CA PRO A 386 -14.86 22.16 7.46
C PRO A 386 -15.33 22.66 6.09
N PHE A 387 -14.47 22.63 5.05
CA PHE A 387 -14.76 23.31 3.78
C PHE A 387 -15.11 22.32 2.68
N ARG A 388 -16.18 22.61 1.91
CA ARG A 388 -16.64 21.75 0.81
C ARG A 388 -15.63 21.60 -0.31
N LEU A 389 -14.89 22.66 -0.65
CA LEU A 389 -13.88 22.63 -1.71
C LEU A 389 -12.71 21.73 -1.34
N THR A 390 -12.14 21.90 -0.16
CA THR A 390 -11.01 21.07 0.29
C THR A 390 -11.43 19.61 0.48
N ARG A 391 -12.63 19.33 0.99
CA ARG A 391 -13.19 17.95 1.01
C ARG A 391 -13.20 17.32 -0.38
N LEU A 392 -13.63 18.06 -1.40
CA LEU A 392 -13.66 17.59 -2.79
C LEU A 392 -12.22 17.31 -3.29
N LEU A 393 -11.29 18.25 -3.08
CA LEU A 393 -9.90 18.15 -3.51
C LEU A 393 -9.13 17.01 -2.81
N PHE A 394 -9.52 16.65 -1.59
CA PHE A 394 -8.97 15.52 -0.84
C PHE A 394 -9.84 14.26 -0.94
N GLY A 395 -10.82 14.19 -1.85
CA GLY A 395 -11.65 13.00 -2.09
C GLY A 395 -12.54 12.58 -0.93
N VAL A 396 -12.80 13.48 0.03
CA VAL A 396 -13.73 13.26 1.16
C VAL A 396 -15.18 13.37 0.69
N LYS A 397 -16.08 12.56 1.30
CA LYS A 397 -17.54 12.61 1.01
C LYS A 397 -18.19 13.82 1.62
#